data_b83fe2e27e96cd44d1cb2c16dfbd9b47
#
_entry.id   b83fe2e27e96cd44d1cb2c16dfbd9b47
#
_cell.length_a   1.000
_cell.length_b   1.000
_cell.length_c   1.000
_cell.angle_alpha   90.00
_cell.angle_beta   90.00
_cell.angle_gamma   90.00
#
_symmetry.space_group_name_H-M   'P 1'
#
loop_
_entity.id
_entity.type
_entity.pdbx_description
1 polymer ?
#
loop_
_entity_poly.entity_id
_entity_poly.type
_entity_poly.pdbx_seq_one_letter_code
_entity_poly.pdbx_strand_id
1 'polypeptide(L)'
;MYYGSIGLIKELSKGYILGIGSGARREEIVRVLKREDLLSYFEEIVSSDETSYPKPNPETYILLLDRINETYQINPDECVVIEDTTKGVDAAKDAGMKCIGITNSVDRKFLNNADKVVDDYSEITIESLNNI
;
A
#
# COMPACT_ATOMS: atom_id res chain seq x y z
N MET A 1 12.99 -2.66 5.67
CA MET A 1 11.58 -2.89 6.05
C MET A 1 11.36 -2.57 7.51
N TYR A 2 10.19 -2.05 7.85
CA TYR A 2 9.85 -1.76 9.23
C TYR A 2 9.52 -3.04 10.00
N TYR A 3 9.85 -3.03 11.29
CA TYR A 3 9.55 -4.14 12.18
C TYR A 3 8.03 -4.43 12.20
N GLY A 4 7.67 -5.68 12.10
CA GLY A 4 6.26 -6.10 12.06
C GLY A 4 5.62 -6.14 10.67
N SER A 5 6.23 -5.48 9.66
CA SER A 5 5.66 -5.45 8.32
C SER A 5 5.66 -6.83 7.64
N ILE A 6 6.67 -7.65 7.90
CA ILE A 6 6.77 -9.00 7.34
C ILE A 6 5.62 -9.87 7.84
N GLY A 7 5.37 -9.85 9.14
CA GLY A 7 4.26 -10.59 9.74
C GLY A 7 2.91 -10.15 9.20
N LEU A 8 2.72 -8.85 9.02
CA LEU A 8 1.49 -8.30 8.47
C LEU A 8 1.27 -8.75 7.03
N ILE A 9 2.31 -8.70 6.18
CA ILE A 9 2.21 -9.13 4.79
C ILE A 9 1.75 -10.59 4.72
N LYS A 10 2.36 -11.47 5.51
CA LYS A 10 2.00 -12.88 5.54
C LYS A 10 0.57 -13.11 6.02
N GLU A 11 0.15 -12.36 7.03
CA GLU A 11 -1.22 -12.46 7.56
C GLU A 11 -2.25 -11.98 6.54
N LEU A 12 -2.02 -10.83 5.93
CA LEU A 12 -2.95 -10.26 4.94
C LEU A 12 -3.04 -11.10 3.68
N SER A 13 -1.97 -11.77 3.28
CA SER A 13 -1.96 -12.64 2.09
C SER A 13 -2.97 -13.78 2.17
N LYS A 14 -3.42 -14.14 3.37
CA LYS A 14 -4.42 -15.19 3.58
C LYS A 14 -5.82 -14.77 3.17
N GLY A 15 -6.12 -13.49 3.12
CA GLY A 15 -7.46 -12.98 2.84
C GLY A 15 -7.55 -11.88 1.79
N TYR A 16 -6.42 -11.37 1.32
CA TYR A 16 -6.38 -10.24 0.40
C TYR A 16 -5.39 -10.45 -0.73
N ILE A 17 -5.66 -9.80 -1.86
CA ILE A 17 -4.70 -9.65 -2.96
C ILE A 17 -3.79 -8.49 -2.57
N LEU A 18 -2.48 -8.71 -2.61
CA LEU A 18 -1.51 -7.70 -2.21
C LEU A 18 -0.82 -7.11 -3.43
N GLY A 19 -0.64 -5.79 -3.42
CA GLY A 19 0.12 -5.06 -4.41
C GLY A 19 1.03 -4.03 -3.75
N ILE A 20 2.03 -3.58 -4.47
CA ILE A 20 2.94 -2.52 -4.03
C ILE A 20 2.91 -1.37 -5.03
N GLY A 21 2.65 -0.15 -4.53
CA GLY A 21 2.86 1.08 -5.26
C GLY A 21 3.94 1.90 -4.52
N SER A 22 5.07 2.15 -5.15
CA SER A 22 6.22 2.73 -4.48
C SER A 22 6.90 3.82 -5.32
N GLY A 23 7.46 4.82 -4.64
CA GLY A 23 8.35 5.81 -5.25
C GLY A 23 9.76 5.29 -5.50
N ALA A 24 10.10 4.10 -5.05
CA ALA A 24 11.37 3.46 -5.34
C ALA A 24 11.37 2.86 -6.75
N ARG A 25 12.57 2.58 -7.26
CA ARG A 25 12.73 1.94 -8.55
C ARG A 25 12.42 0.44 -8.43
N ARG A 26 11.92 -0.16 -9.51
CA ARG A 26 11.56 -1.58 -9.53
C ARG A 26 12.70 -2.48 -9.05
N GLU A 27 13.91 -2.21 -9.49
CA GLU A 27 15.10 -2.98 -9.11
C GLU A 27 15.31 -2.99 -7.59
N GLU A 28 15.13 -1.85 -6.94
CA GLU A 28 15.27 -1.73 -5.50
C GLU A 28 14.17 -2.49 -4.75
N ILE A 29 12.94 -2.35 -5.22
CA ILE A 29 11.78 -3.04 -4.61
C ILE A 29 11.96 -4.55 -4.69
N VAL A 30 12.27 -5.06 -5.88
CA VAL A 30 12.43 -6.51 -6.12
C VAL A 30 13.59 -7.06 -5.29
N ARG A 31 14.70 -6.32 -5.19
CA ARG A 31 15.86 -6.75 -4.41
C ARG A 31 15.50 -6.93 -2.93
N VAL A 32 14.78 -5.96 -2.36
CA VAL A 32 14.36 -6.03 -0.95
C VAL A 32 13.40 -7.20 -0.73
N LEU A 33 12.42 -7.38 -1.61
CA LEU A 33 11.43 -8.44 -1.48
C LEU A 33 12.05 -9.83 -1.63
N LYS A 34 13.01 -9.98 -2.54
CA LYS A 34 13.74 -11.25 -2.69
C LYS A 34 14.59 -11.56 -1.46
N ARG A 35 15.29 -10.56 -0.93
CA ARG A 35 16.10 -10.73 0.28
C ARG A 35 15.27 -11.20 1.47
N GLU A 36 14.05 -10.68 1.60
CA GLU A 36 13.13 -11.01 2.70
C GLU A 36 12.21 -12.20 2.37
N ASP A 37 12.36 -12.81 1.19
CA ASP A 37 11.53 -13.91 0.72
C ASP A 37 10.02 -13.54 0.67
N LEU A 38 9.72 -12.33 0.20
CA LEU A 38 8.36 -11.79 0.18
C LEU A 38 7.80 -11.58 -1.22
N LEU A 39 8.61 -11.72 -2.27
CA LEU A 39 8.19 -11.35 -3.62
C LEU A 39 6.93 -12.09 -4.07
N SER A 40 6.81 -13.37 -3.73
CA SER A 40 5.67 -14.19 -4.15
C SER A 40 4.34 -13.83 -3.50
N TYR A 41 4.36 -13.02 -2.45
CA TYR A 41 3.12 -12.58 -1.79
C TYR A 41 2.38 -11.49 -2.56
N PHE A 42 3.04 -10.82 -3.51
CA PHE A 42 2.50 -9.67 -4.21
C PHE A 42 2.06 -10.03 -5.63
N GLU A 43 0.82 -9.68 -5.96
CA GLU A 43 0.25 -9.88 -7.29
C GLU A 43 0.87 -8.93 -8.32
N GLU A 44 1.09 -7.67 -7.94
CA GLU A 44 1.62 -6.64 -8.81
C GLU A 44 2.50 -5.65 -8.05
N ILE A 45 3.43 -5.04 -8.77
CA ILE A 45 4.31 -3.98 -8.28
C ILE A 45 4.29 -2.85 -9.30
N VAL A 46 4.06 -1.62 -8.82
CA VAL A 46 4.25 -0.40 -9.60
C VAL A 46 5.37 0.41 -8.96
N SER A 47 6.38 0.71 -9.74
CA SER A 47 7.57 1.45 -9.30
C SER A 47 7.60 2.85 -9.92
N SER A 48 8.54 3.70 -9.47
CA SER A 48 8.72 5.05 -10.00
C SER A 48 9.09 5.06 -11.47
N ASP A 49 9.74 4.01 -11.97
CA ASP A 49 10.13 3.89 -13.39
C ASP A 49 8.91 3.76 -14.31
N GLU A 50 7.75 3.42 -13.79
CA GLU A 50 6.57 3.06 -14.58
C GLU A 50 5.52 4.17 -14.60
N THR A 51 5.70 5.23 -13.80
CA THR A 51 4.74 6.34 -13.70
C THR A 51 5.36 7.64 -14.20
N SER A 52 4.52 8.52 -14.75
CA SER A 52 4.93 9.85 -15.19
C SER A 52 4.94 10.85 -14.04
N TYR A 53 4.08 10.65 -13.05
CA TYR A 53 3.90 11.59 -11.94
C TYR A 53 4.02 10.85 -10.61
N PRO A 54 4.88 11.34 -9.70
CA PRO A 54 5.02 10.74 -8.38
C PRO A 54 3.85 11.10 -7.45
N LYS A 55 3.74 10.41 -6.33
CA LYS A 55 2.85 10.81 -5.25
C LYS A 55 3.12 12.27 -4.86
N PRO A 56 2.13 13.08 -4.61
CA PRO A 56 0.74 12.77 -4.27
C PRO A 56 -0.19 12.53 -5.46
N ASN A 57 0.32 12.49 -6.68
CA ASN A 57 -0.51 12.14 -7.83
C ASN A 57 -1.02 10.71 -7.66
N PRO A 58 -2.30 10.43 -7.95
CA PRO A 58 -2.87 9.09 -7.75
C PRO A 58 -2.44 8.06 -8.79
N GLU A 59 -1.64 8.43 -9.80
CA GLU A 59 -1.25 7.56 -10.91
C GLU A 59 -0.70 6.21 -10.42
N THR A 60 0.17 6.21 -9.41
CA THR A 60 0.77 4.98 -8.89
C THR A 60 -0.29 3.96 -8.49
N TYR A 61 -1.31 4.39 -7.75
CA TYR A 61 -2.36 3.49 -7.27
C TYR A 61 -3.40 3.17 -8.33
N ILE A 62 -3.70 4.10 -9.21
CA ILE A 62 -4.59 3.85 -10.36
C ILE A 62 -3.97 2.79 -11.26
N LEU A 63 -2.69 2.94 -11.61
CA LEU A 63 -1.99 1.96 -12.45
C LEU A 63 -1.89 0.59 -11.78
N LEU A 64 -1.62 0.57 -10.47
CA LEU A 64 -1.55 -0.68 -9.71
C LEU A 64 -2.89 -1.43 -9.77
N LEU A 65 -4.00 -0.74 -9.55
CA LEU A 65 -5.32 -1.36 -9.62
C LEU A 65 -5.66 -1.80 -11.04
N ASP A 66 -5.32 -1.01 -12.04
CA ASP A 66 -5.56 -1.39 -13.45
C ASP A 66 -4.85 -2.70 -13.80
N ARG A 67 -3.62 -2.88 -13.34
CA ARG A 67 -2.88 -4.13 -13.57
C ARG A 67 -3.47 -5.30 -12.84
N ILE A 68 -3.88 -5.12 -11.59
CA ILE A 68 -4.57 -6.16 -10.82
C ILE A 68 -5.87 -6.53 -11.53
N ASN A 69 -6.57 -5.56 -12.08
CA ASN A 69 -7.85 -5.76 -12.77
C ASN A 69 -7.73 -6.36 -14.18
N GLU A 70 -6.53 -6.62 -14.65
CA GLU A 70 -6.35 -7.49 -15.82
C GLU A 70 -6.81 -8.92 -15.51
N THR A 71 -6.75 -9.31 -14.24
CA THR A 71 -7.14 -10.65 -13.75
C THR A 71 -8.42 -10.63 -12.92
N TYR A 72 -8.65 -9.55 -12.17
CA TYR A 72 -9.74 -9.42 -11.21
C TYR A 72 -10.70 -8.31 -11.61
N GLN A 73 -11.76 -8.10 -10.82
CA GLN A 73 -12.71 -7.01 -10.99
C GLN A 73 -12.92 -6.36 -9.63
N ILE A 74 -12.02 -5.43 -9.29
CA ILE A 74 -12.00 -4.77 -7.98
C ILE A 74 -12.23 -3.27 -8.19
N ASN A 75 -13.16 -2.70 -7.43
CA ASN A 75 -13.41 -1.26 -7.44
C ASN A 75 -12.43 -0.54 -6.51
N PRO A 76 -12.12 0.74 -6.77
CA PRO A 76 -11.22 1.50 -5.88
C PRO A 76 -11.66 1.49 -4.41
N ASP A 77 -12.95 1.59 -4.13
CA ASP A 77 -13.48 1.59 -2.77
C ASP A 77 -13.36 0.24 -2.05
N GLU A 78 -12.98 -0.81 -2.77
CA GLU A 78 -12.68 -2.12 -2.22
C GLU A 78 -11.18 -2.29 -1.90
N CYS A 79 -10.38 -1.25 -2.17
CA CYS A 79 -8.94 -1.25 -1.91
C CYS A 79 -8.62 -0.50 -0.64
N VAL A 80 -7.67 -1.02 0.13
CA VAL A 80 -7.10 -0.33 1.29
C VAL A 80 -5.61 -0.17 1.07
N VAL A 81 -5.15 1.07 1.16
CA VAL A 81 -3.73 1.42 1.05
C VAL A 81 -3.19 1.66 2.45
N ILE A 82 -2.00 1.16 2.73
CA ILE A 82 -1.26 1.44 3.96
C ILE A 82 -0.11 2.37 3.59
N GLU A 83 -0.09 3.56 4.18
CA GLU A 83 0.89 4.60 3.85
C GLU A 83 1.44 5.29 5.09
N ASP A 84 2.68 5.75 5.00
CA ASP A 84 3.38 6.41 6.10
C ASP A 84 3.70 7.89 5.83
N THR A 85 3.31 8.44 4.68
CA THR A 85 3.55 9.83 4.32
C THR A 85 2.28 10.55 3.93
N THR A 86 2.27 11.88 4.08
CA THR A 86 1.16 12.73 3.64
C THR A 86 0.89 12.55 2.15
N LYS A 87 1.94 12.56 1.34
CA LYS A 87 1.82 12.41 -0.13
C LYS A 87 1.23 11.06 -0.53
N GLY A 88 1.63 9.99 0.17
CA GLY A 88 1.10 8.66 -0.07
C GLY A 88 -0.37 8.54 0.29
N VAL A 89 -0.77 9.09 1.43
CA VAL A 89 -2.18 9.13 1.84
C VAL A 89 -3.02 9.90 0.82
N ASP A 90 -2.55 11.08 0.40
CA ASP A 90 -3.27 11.90 -0.59
C ASP A 90 -3.42 11.16 -1.92
N ALA A 91 -2.37 10.48 -2.38
CA ALA A 91 -2.42 9.68 -3.61
C ALA A 91 -3.47 8.57 -3.52
N ALA A 92 -3.55 7.86 -2.41
CA ALA A 92 -4.52 6.81 -2.19
C ALA A 92 -5.96 7.37 -2.18
N LYS A 93 -6.19 8.46 -1.46
CA LYS A 93 -7.51 9.09 -1.38
C LYS A 93 -7.95 9.64 -2.73
N ASP A 94 -7.05 10.27 -3.48
CA ASP A 94 -7.35 10.79 -4.81
C ASP A 94 -7.59 9.68 -5.84
N ALA A 95 -7.08 8.48 -5.58
CA ALA A 95 -7.38 7.30 -6.38
C ALA A 95 -8.75 6.66 -6.04
N GLY A 96 -9.45 7.19 -5.05
CA GLY A 96 -10.73 6.66 -4.61
C GLY A 96 -10.64 5.47 -3.67
N MET A 97 -9.47 5.22 -3.10
CA MET A 97 -9.20 4.09 -2.23
C MET A 97 -9.30 4.47 -0.75
N LYS A 98 -9.58 3.50 0.10
CA LYS A 98 -9.47 3.67 1.54
C LYS A 98 -8.00 3.65 1.93
N CYS A 99 -7.66 4.33 3.02
CA CYS A 99 -6.27 4.46 3.45
C CYS A 99 -6.12 4.36 4.96
N ILE A 100 -5.16 3.57 5.38
CA ILE A 100 -4.67 3.56 6.76
C ILE A 100 -3.30 4.24 6.76
N GLY A 101 -3.17 5.32 7.53
CA GLY A 101 -1.88 5.95 7.79
C GLY A 101 -1.18 5.27 8.95
N ILE A 102 0.13 5.04 8.82
CA ILE A 102 0.95 4.53 9.92
C ILE A 102 2.05 5.53 10.25
N THR A 103 2.26 5.78 11.54
CA THR A 103 3.15 6.85 12.03
C THR A 103 4.62 6.44 12.05
N ASN A 104 5.11 5.79 10.99
CA ASN A 104 6.51 5.40 10.89
C ASN A 104 7.45 6.55 10.52
N SER A 105 6.99 7.47 9.67
CA SER A 105 7.84 8.51 9.08
C SER A 105 7.45 9.92 9.52
N VAL A 106 6.17 10.15 9.86
CA VAL A 106 5.64 11.46 10.24
C VAL A 106 4.68 11.33 11.40
N ASP A 107 4.42 12.45 12.09
CA ASP A 107 3.45 12.49 13.17
C ASP A 107 2.03 12.29 12.65
N ARG A 108 1.17 11.80 13.54
CA ARG A 108 -0.24 11.51 13.26
C ARG A 108 -0.98 12.67 12.58
N LYS A 109 -0.69 13.90 12.98
CA LYS A 109 -1.33 15.10 12.41
C LYS A 109 -1.10 15.26 10.91
N PHE A 110 -0.03 14.70 10.37
CA PHE A 110 0.27 14.77 8.94
C PHE A 110 -0.42 13.67 8.11
N LEU A 111 -1.13 12.76 8.78
CA LEU A 111 -1.85 11.65 8.16
C LEU A 111 -3.37 11.80 8.27
N ASN A 112 -3.86 13.00 8.60
CA ASN A 112 -5.28 13.25 8.88
C ASN A 112 -6.23 12.92 7.72
N ASN A 113 -5.75 12.93 6.49
CA ASN A 113 -6.58 12.60 5.33
C ASN A 113 -6.87 11.09 5.21
N ALA A 114 -6.14 10.25 5.95
CA ALA A 114 -6.40 8.82 5.98
C ALA A 114 -7.74 8.51 6.69
N ASP A 115 -8.34 7.40 6.33
CA ASP A 115 -9.58 6.93 6.98
C ASP A 115 -9.32 6.47 8.41
N LYS A 116 -8.12 5.96 8.67
CA LYS A 116 -7.67 5.51 9.98
C LYS A 116 -6.18 5.75 10.11
N VAL A 117 -5.72 6.07 11.31
CA VAL A 117 -4.29 6.23 11.60
C VAL A 117 -3.91 5.28 12.73
N VAL A 118 -2.83 4.54 12.54
CA VAL A 118 -2.28 3.62 13.54
C VAL A 118 -0.82 3.94 13.82
N ASP A 119 -0.32 3.52 14.97
CA ASP A 119 1.07 3.73 15.37
C ASP A 119 1.93 2.49 15.15
N ASP A 120 1.32 1.32 15.03
CA ASP A 120 2.02 0.04 14.91
C ASP A 120 1.28 -0.89 13.93
N TYR A 121 2.05 -1.70 13.20
CA TYR A 121 1.48 -2.68 12.26
C TYR A 121 0.59 -3.72 12.95
N SER A 122 0.79 -3.98 14.24
CA SER A 122 -0.04 -4.91 15.00
C SER A 122 -1.50 -4.47 15.12
N GLU A 123 -1.78 -3.18 14.93
CA GLU A 123 -3.15 -2.64 14.91
C GLU A 123 -3.89 -2.91 13.60
N ILE A 124 -3.19 -3.39 12.58
CA ILE A 124 -3.76 -3.71 11.27
C ILE A 124 -3.98 -5.22 11.21
N THR A 125 -5.23 -5.64 11.12
CA THR A 125 -5.61 -7.05 11.04
C THR A 125 -6.66 -7.21 9.94
N ILE A 126 -6.93 -8.45 9.53
CA ILE A 126 -8.01 -8.73 8.57
C ILE A 126 -9.33 -8.18 9.11
N GLU A 127 -9.59 -8.38 10.42
CA GLU A 127 -10.81 -7.85 11.05
C GLU A 127 -10.87 -6.32 10.98
N SER A 128 -9.78 -5.63 11.30
CA SER A 128 -9.74 -4.16 11.26
C SER A 128 -9.94 -3.62 9.84
N LEU A 129 -9.42 -4.30 8.83
CA LEU A 129 -9.60 -3.92 7.43
C LEU A 129 -11.05 -4.10 6.97
N ASN A 130 -11.72 -5.15 7.41
CA ASN A 130 -13.10 -5.39 7.06
C ASN A 130 -14.06 -4.34 7.63
N ASN A 131 -13.63 -3.59 8.64
CA ASN A 131 -14.43 -2.57 9.32
C ASN A 131 -14.06 -1.13 8.93
N ILE A 132 -13.18 -0.95 7.97
CA ILE A 132 -12.75 0.39 7.57
C ILE A 132 -13.73 1.07 6.58
#